data_77b27687d0d5cc2af20bb8ee158738d9
#
_entry.id   77b27687d0d5cc2af20bb8ee158738d9
#
_cell.length_a   1.000
_cell.length_b   1.000
_cell.length_c   1.000
_cell.angle_alpha   90.00
_cell.angle_beta   90.00
_cell.angle_gamma   90.00
#
_symmetry.space_group_name_H-M   'P 1'
#
loop_
_entity.id
_entity.type
_entity.pdbx_description
1 polymer ?
#
loop_
_entity_poly.entity_id
_entity_poly.type
_entity_poly.pdbx_seq_one_letter_code
_entity_poly.pdbx_strand_id
1 'polypeptide(L)'
;GLGDVYKRQSQSGAQRPRSGQSGQRRTSGGNQRNRRPASGQNRNAQRRPQNAQNRSGQRMRPVQGQNARRDPVRREGRKKRKLTRAAIRRRRLMRRLTALVMLLCVIGAGVYLTVTMLFKISSIQVQTADGVVQEAGGYTSDQILQALDVHLEENIFSFDPGSKAAALEKVFPMLEDIRVERDYPGTVVVRVTEARPAWAMQTSSGWLTLSGGLKILEKDSAQPAGLPTLYGGEPVSAEPGEQLTFAAEPKADSTPDSAADSSVSGTVEEEADQRLESLNTLLAALDAAGMSADVTRIEFADVDEMAFLYQDRISVWLGTLNELEYKLKLAKHVLLNEDGKGCAATDTGKLDFTHILSLIHISEPTRLGMIS
;
A
#
# COMPACT_ATOMS: atom_id res chain seq x y z
N GLY A 1 -42.67 21.03 37.29
CA GLY A 1 -42.50 22.44 37.31
C GLY A 1 -41.58 22.81 36.15
N LEU A 2 -42.17 23.37 35.13
CA LEU A 2 -41.99 24.69 34.59
C LEU A 2 -40.54 24.94 34.12
N GLY A 3 -40.20 25.23 32.92
CA GLY A 3 -40.83 25.91 31.82
C GLY A 3 -39.70 26.22 30.85
N ASP A 4 -39.88 25.98 29.62
CA ASP A 4 -40.10 26.89 28.54
C ASP A 4 -38.98 27.88 28.18
N VAL A 5 -38.75 27.85 26.87
CA VAL A 5 -38.62 28.98 25.96
C VAL A 5 -37.18 29.50 25.70
N TYR A 6 -36.64 29.26 24.54
CA TYR A 6 -36.62 30.25 23.45
C TYR A 6 -36.32 29.66 22.08
N LYS A 7 -37.31 29.71 21.23
CA LYS A 7 -37.25 29.84 19.78
C LYS A 7 -36.74 31.20 19.38
N ARG A 8 -36.01 31.26 18.27
CA ARG A 8 -36.12 32.21 17.11
C ARG A 8 -34.90 32.01 16.25
N GLN A 9 -35.03 31.48 15.05
CA GLN A 9 -35.53 32.12 13.80
C GLN A 9 -34.66 33.30 13.34
N SER A 10 -34.08 33.11 12.19
CA SER A 10 -34.25 33.80 10.94
C SER A 10 -33.13 33.32 9.99
N GLN A 11 -33.42 32.64 8.93
CA GLN A 11 -34.02 33.03 7.63
C GLN A 11 -33.22 34.10 6.91
N SER A 12 -33.03 33.77 5.68
CA SER A 12 -32.77 34.52 4.47
C SER A 12 -31.28 34.57 4.10
N GLY A 13 -30.90 34.31 2.88
CA GLY A 13 -31.64 34.22 1.65
C GLY A 13 -30.65 33.87 0.54
N ALA A 14 -31.16 33.18 -0.35
CA ALA A 14 -30.65 32.90 -1.67
C ALA A 14 -30.29 34.17 -2.43
N GLN A 15 -29.25 34.09 -3.26
CA GLN A 15 -29.36 34.51 -4.64
C GLN A 15 -28.10 34.17 -5.43
N ARG A 16 -28.26 33.24 -6.36
CA ARG A 16 -27.52 33.24 -7.61
C ARG A 16 -28.08 34.38 -8.48
N PRO A 17 -27.27 34.97 -9.33
CA PRO A 17 -27.73 35.11 -10.71
C PRO A 17 -26.81 34.43 -11.72
N ARG A 18 -27.53 34.01 -12.71
CA ARG A 18 -27.16 33.50 -14.01
C ARG A 18 -26.62 34.57 -14.92
N SER A 19 -25.80 34.10 -15.85
CA SER A 19 -25.81 34.46 -17.28
C SER A 19 -25.44 35.86 -17.70
N GLY A 20 -24.47 35.88 -18.59
CA GLY A 20 -24.15 36.98 -19.47
C GLY A 20 -23.18 36.48 -20.52
N GLN A 21 -23.76 35.90 -21.49
CA GLN A 21 -23.30 35.59 -22.83
C GLN A 21 -23.08 36.87 -23.64
N SER A 22 -22.22 36.74 -24.61
CA SER A 22 -22.08 37.57 -25.80
C SER A 22 -21.04 38.69 -25.75
N GLY A 23 -20.14 38.59 -26.69
CA GLY A 23 -19.82 39.58 -27.63
C GLY A 23 -18.55 39.27 -28.43
N GLN A 24 -18.75 38.68 -29.57
CA GLN A 24 -17.85 38.71 -30.72
C GLN A 24 -17.53 40.13 -31.14
N ARG A 25 -16.29 40.38 -31.56
CA ARG A 25 -15.85 41.20 -32.72
C ARG A 25 -14.32 41.15 -32.71
N ARG A 26 -13.65 40.44 -33.62
CA ARG A 26 -13.35 40.74 -35.05
C ARG A 26 -12.90 42.15 -35.27
N THR A 27 -11.65 42.32 -35.54
CA THR A 27 -11.01 43.05 -36.64
C THR A 27 -9.53 42.67 -36.58
N SER A 28 -9.01 41.94 -37.49
CA SER A 28 -8.56 42.21 -38.87
C SER A 28 -7.44 43.22 -38.97
N GLY A 29 -6.39 42.75 -39.61
CA GLY A 29 -5.39 43.52 -40.32
C GLY A 29 -4.07 43.56 -39.55
N GLY A 30 -2.98 43.21 -40.10
CA GLY A 30 -2.47 43.25 -41.42
C GLY A 30 -1.10 42.66 -41.47
N ASN A 31 -1.01 41.94 -42.40
CA ASN A 31 0.07 41.39 -43.18
C ASN A 31 1.05 42.47 -43.67
N GLN A 32 2.35 42.25 -43.53
CA GLN A 32 3.43 42.69 -44.42
C GLN A 32 4.72 42.07 -43.89
N ARG A 33 5.24 41.02 -44.42
CA ARG A 33 5.97 40.88 -45.69
C ARG A 33 6.79 42.12 -46.03
N ASN A 34 8.08 42.03 -45.79
CA ASN A 34 9.08 42.37 -46.81
C ASN A 34 10.45 41.94 -46.32
N ARG A 35 11.00 40.98 -46.95
CA ARG A 35 11.96 41.06 -48.09
C ARG A 35 13.42 41.26 -47.63
N ARG A 36 14.11 40.21 -47.76
CA ARG A 36 15.56 40.23 -48.05
C ARG A 36 15.81 41.09 -49.29
N PRO A 37 16.98 41.71 -49.41
CA PRO A 37 17.75 41.40 -50.59
C PRO A 37 19.14 40.85 -50.28
N ALA A 38 19.50 39.98 -51.17
CA ALA A 38 20.81 39.43 -51.38
C ALA A 38 21.66 40.41 -52.19
N SER A 39 22.94 40.06 -52.16
CA SER A 39 23.96 40.34 -53.17
C SER A 39 24.88 41.54 -52.97
N GLY A 40 26.09 41.23 -53.07
CA GLY A 40 27.20 42.14 -53.19
C GLY A 40 28.54 41.39 -53.05
N GLN A 41 28.81 40.54 -54.04
CA GLN A 41 30.16 40.14 -54.33
C GLN A 41 31.00 41.37 -54.67
N ASN A 42 32.19 41.47 -54.09
CA ASN A 42 33.30 41.99 -54.90
C ASN A 42 34.63 41.39 -54.47
N ARG A 43 35.20 40.76 -55.44
CA ARG A 43 36.54 40.30 -55.60
C ARG A 43 37.47 41.50 -55.69
N ASN A 44 38.67 41.41 -55.16
CA ASN A 44 40.00 41.69 -55.80
C ASN A 44 41.03 41.46 -54.73
N ALA A 45 41.84 40.49 -54.92
CA ALA A 45 42.93 40.28 -55.77
C ALA A 45 44.24 41.05 -55.35
N GLN A 46 45.13 40.22 -54.87
CA GLN A 46 46.54 40.24 -55.16
C GLN A 46 47.27 41.58 -55.06
N ARG A 47 48.31 41.57 -54.25
CA ARG A 47 49.69 41.81 -54.73
C ARG A 47 50.66 41.67 -53.53
N ARG A 48 51.46 40.67 -53.63
CA ARG A 48 52.86 40.70 -53.18
C ARG A 48 53.63 41.65 -54.10
N PRO A 49 54.68 42.27 -53.61
CA PRO A 49 55.97 42.00 -54.25
C PRO A 49 57.09 41.65 -53.28
N GLN A 50 57.83 40.78 -53.73
CA GLN A 50 59.23 40.46 -53.38
C GLN A 50 60.14 41.58 -53.77
N ASN A 51 61.28 41.56 -53.22
CA ASN A 51 62.64 41.97 -53.72
C ASN A 51 63.26 43.00 -52.81
N ALA A 52 64.48 43.02 -52.57
CA ALA A 52 65.66 42.30 -52.88
C ALA A 52 66.80 42.96 -52.09
N GLN A 53 67.63 42.12 -51.57
CA GLN A 53 69.12 42.25 -51.76
C GLN A 53 69.76 43.65 -51.86
N ASN A 54 70.65 44.06 -50.99
CA ASN A 54 72.04 43.91 -51.21
C ASN A 54 72.92 44.67 -50.23
N ARG A 55 73.95 44.01 -49.85
CA ARG A 55 75.37 44.35 -49.83
C ARG A 55 75.90 45.30 -48.74
N SER A 56 76.73 44.68 -47.94
CA SER A 56 78.20 44.78 -47.85
C SER A 56 78.83 46.06 -47.31
N GLY A 57 79.75 45.83 -46.45
CA GLY A 57 80.77 46.77 -46.05
C GLY A 57 81.14 46.72 -44.59
N GLN A 58 81.91 45.83 -44.16
CA GLN A 58 83.36 45.87 -43.81
C GLN A 58 83.77 46.91 -42.77
N ARG A 59 84.34 46.33 -41.69
CA ARG A 59 85.54 46.74 -40.94
C ARG A 59 85.45 47.93 -39.99
N MET A 60 85.84 47.84 -38.78
CA MET A 60 87.06 47.63 -38.05
C MET A 60 86.79 47.81 -36.54
N ARG A 61 87.50 46.99 -35.78
CA ARG A 61 87.89 47.24 -34.36
C ARG A 61 88.79 48.44 -34.26
N PRO A 62 89.10 49.02 -33.09
CA PRO A 62 89.28 48.36 -31.79
C PRO A 62 88.94 49.17 -30.50
N VAL A 63 89.03 48.49 -29.39
CA VAL A 63 89.71 48.74 -28.11
C VAL A 63 89.07 49.61 -27.05
N GLN A 64 88.83 48.93 -25.96
CA GLN A 64 89.10 49.25 -24.57
C GLN A 64 88.43 50.45 -23.90
N GLY A 65 87.71 50.13 -22.86
CA GLY A 65 87.33 51.09 -21.78
C GLY A 65 86.39 50.44 -20.81
N GLN A 66 86.95 49.91 -19.73
CA GLN A 66 86.29 49.47 -18.52
C GLN A 66 85.30 50.52 -17.96
N ASN A 67 84.09 50.13 -17.66
CA ASN A 67 83.53 50.44 -16.37
C ASN A 67 82.17 49.71 -16.17
N ALA A 68 82.14 48.82 -15.23
CA ALA A 68 81.02 48.09 -14.77
C ALA A 68 79.95 49.03 -14.21
N ARG A 69 78.81 49.14 -14.86
CA ARG A 69 77.60 49.51 -14.21
C ARG A 69 76.64 48.36 -14.37
N ARG A 70 76.38 47.66 -13.29
CA ARG A 70 75.35 46.63 -13.12
C ARG A 70 74.01 47.23 -13.47
N ASP A 71 73.45 46.91 -14.63
CA ASP A 71 72.04 47.21 -14.90
C ASP A 71 71.14 46.32 -14.01
N PRO A 72 70.12 46.90 -13.40
CA PRO A 72 69.16 46.12 -12.62
C PRO A 72 68.41 45.18 -13.56
N VAL A 73 68.54 43.92 -13.27
CA VAL A 73 67.79 42.85 -13.94
C VAL A 73 66.32 43.22 -13.94
N ARG A 74 65.82 43.70 -15.05
CA ARG A 74 64.42 43.95 -15.30
C ARG A 74 63.71 42.61 -15.23
N ARG A 75 63.11 42.31 -14.03
CA ARG A 75 62.22 41.18 -13.86
C ARG A 75 61.06 41.36 -14.85
N GLU A 76 61.11 40.65 -15.95
CA GLU A 76 59.96 40.54 -16.86
C GLU A 76 58.72 40.07 -16.08
N GLY A 77 57.81 40.98 -15.82
CA GLY A 77 56.56 40.68 -15.18
C GLY A 77 55.84 39.62 -16.01
N ARG A 78 55.70 38.41 -15.45
CA ARG A 78 54.90 37.35 -16.03
C ARG A 78 53.60 37.96 -16.52
N LYS A 79 53.45 38.10 -17.87
CA LYS A 79 52.25 38.57 -18.52
C LYS A 79 51.10 37.65 -18.05
N LYS A 80 50.24 38.16 -17.19
CA LYS A 80 49.00 37.46 -16.76
C LYS A 80 48.20 37.11 -18.01
N ARG A 81 48.12 35.82 -18.34
CA ARG A 81 47.34 35.32 -19.48
C ARG A 81 45.91 35.84 -19.33
N LYS A 82 45.44 36.64 -20.27
CA LYS A 82 44.09 37.14 -20.31
C LYS A 82 43.13 35.94 -20.47
N LEU A 83 42.31 35.66 -19.47
CA LEU A 83 41.32 34.58 -19.51
C LEU A 83 40.32 34.83 -20.64
N THR A 84 40.14 33.87 -21.51
CA THR A 84 39.15 33.93 -22.61
C THR A 84 37.76 34.11 -22.04
N ARG A 85 36.85 34.76 -22.75
CA ARG A 85 35.46 35.01 -22.32
C ARG A 85 34.74 33.71 -21.93
N ALA A 86 35.07 32.60 -22.59
CA ALA A 86 34.54 31.26 -22.25
C ALA A 86 35.03 30.77 -20.87
N ALA A 87 36.31 30.99 -20.52
CA ALA A 87 36.85 30.61 -19.20
C ALA A 87 36.25 31.42 -18.08
N ILE A 88 35.92 32.69 -18.31
CA ILE A 88 35.25 33.56 -17.33
C ILE A 88 33.80 33.08 -17.13
N ARG A 89 33.07 32.72 -18.20
CA ARG A 89 31.70 32.17 -18.10
C ARG A 89 31.72 30.84 -17.32
N ARG A 90 32.66 29.94 -17.64
CA ARG A 90 32.80 28.65 -16.93
C ARG A 90 33.15 28.85 -15.46
N ARG A 91 34.01 29.81 -15.11
CA ARG A 91 34.30 30.12 -13.68
C ARG A 91 33.07 30.68 -12.95
N ARG A 92 32.27 31.54 -13.62
CA ARG A 92 31.02 32.06 -13.02
C ARG A 92 29.99 30.94 -12.83
N LEU A 93 29.87 30.05 -13.81
CA LEU A 93 28.99 28.87 -13.71
C LEU A 93 29.42 27.96 -12.58
N MET A 94 30.72 27.64 -12.50
CA MET A 94 31.28 26.81 -11.42
C MET A 94 31.08 27.42 -10.05
N ARG A 95 31.27 28.76 -9.91
CA ARG A 95 31.00 29.44 -8.63
C ARG A 95 29.52 29.41 -8.26
N ARG A 96 28.60 29.52 -9.23
CA ARG A 96 27.16 29.38 -8.95
C ARG A 96 26.81 27.95 -8.57
N LEU A 97 27.40 26.97 -9.26
CA LEU A 97 27.21 25.55 -8.93
C LEU A 97 27.75 25.22 -7.54
N THR A 98 28.97 25.69 -7.20
CA THR A 98 29.52 25.48 -5.84
C THR A 98 28.68 26.18 -4.77
N ALA A 99 28.17 27.39 -5.04
CA ALA A 99 27.28 28.08 -4.11
C ALA A 99 25.95 27.32 -3.93
N LEU A 100 25.39 26.77 -5.00
CA LEU A 100 24.17 25.95 -4.94
C LEU A 100 24.38 24.65 -4.16
N VAL A 101 25.51 23.96 -4.41
CA VAL A 101 25.88 22.76 -3.65
C VAL A 101 26.07 23.09 -2.16
N MET A 102 26.74 24.17 -1.83
CA MET A 102 26.91 24.61 -0.44
C MET A 102 25.58 24.95 0.21
N LEU A 103 24.68 25.61 -0.51
CA LEU A 103 23.33 25.90 -0.02
C LEU A 103 22.55 24.62 0.25
N LEU A 104 22.60 23.65 -0.65
CA LEU A 104 21.96 22.34 -0.48
C LEU A 104 22.56 21.58 0.71
N CYS A 105 23.88 21.63 0.91
CA CYS A 105 24.52 21.03 2.07
C CYS A 105 24.06 21.69 3.39
N VAL A 106 23.92 23.01 3.43
CA VAL A 106 23.43 23.73 4.63
C VAL A 106 21.98 23.38 4.92
N ILE A 107 21.14 23.36 3.87
CA ILE A 107 19.73 22.94 4.02
C ILE A 107 19.66 21.47 4.47
N GLY A 108 20.41 20.58 3.85
CA GLY A 108 20.48 19.16 4.21
C GLY A 108 20.96 18.95 5.65
N ALA A 109 21.98 19.67 6.08
CA ALA A 109 22.45 19.63 7.48
C ALA A 109 21.38 20.18 8.44
N GLY A 110 20.68 21.25 8.07
CA GLY A 110 19.57 21.80 8.86
C GLY A 110 18.44 20.80 9.04
N VAL A 111 17.98 20.18 7.93
CA VAL A 111 16.94 19.15 7.96
C VAL A 111 17.40 17.94 8.79
N TYR A 112 18.63 17.47 8.58
CA TYR A 112 19.19 16.36 9.36
C TYR A 112 19.18 16.65 10.88
N LEU A 113 19.65 17.82 11.29
CA LEU A 113 19.64 18.21 12.70
C LEU A 113 18.21 18.33 13.26
N THR A 114 17.29 18.86 12.47
CA THR A 114 15.88 18.96 12.88
C THR A 114 15.28 17.58 13.07
N VAL A 115 15.47 16.66 12.12
CA VAL A 115 14.94 15.30 12.21
C VAL A 115 15.56 14.53 13.38
N THR A 116 16.86 14.66 13.62
CA THR A 116 17.54 13.92 14.68
C THR A 116 17.26 14.48 16.08
N MET A 117 16.98 15.78 16.19
CA MET A 117 16.79 16.42 17.50
C MET A 117 15.32 16.55 17.90
N LEU A 118 14.44 16.85 16.92
CA LEU A 118 13.05 17.16 17.21
C LEU A 118 12.14 15.91 17.22
N PHE A 119 12.53 14.89 16.46
CA PHE A 119 11.72 13.67 16.33
C PHE A 119 12.27 12.51 17.16
N LYS A 120 12.56 12.80 18.42
CA LYS A 120 12.91 11.79 19.42
C LYS A 120 11.66 11.29 20.11
N ILE A 121 11.62 10.00 20.39
CA ILE A 121 10.53 9.37 21.14
C ILE A 121 10.58 9.87 22.58
N SER A 122 9.54 10.59 22.98
CA SER A 122 9.36 11.12 24.32
C SER A 122 8.38 10.29 25.16
N SER A 123 7.45 9.60 24.49
CA SER A 123 6.48 8.74 25.17
C SER A 123 6.02 7.60 24.26
N ILE A 124 5.70 6.47 24.87
CA ILE A 124 5.11 5.32 24.19
C ILE A 124 3.86 4.94 24.99
N GLN A 125 2.76 4.71 24.29
CA GLN A 125 1.45 4.44 24.92
C GLN A 125 0.77 3.26 24.25
N VAL A 126 0.10 2.43 25.06
CA VAL A 126 -0.80 1.38 24.57
C VAL A 126 -2.22 1.90 24.65
N GLN A 127 -2.96 1.79 23.55
CA GLN A 127 -4.34 2.25 23.44
C GLN A 127 -5.24 1.16 22.88
N THR A 128 -6.43 1.08 23.43
CA THR A 128 -7.57 0.36 22.84
C THR A 128 -8.57 1.36 22.23
N ALA A 129 -9.70 0.88 21.73
CA ALA A 129 -10.76 1.76 21.24
C ALA A 129 -11.28 2.74 22.32
N ASP A 130 -11.18 2.36 23.59
CA ASP A 130 -11.65 3.15 24.73
C ASP A 130 -10.59 4.16 25.26
N GLY A 131 -9.38 4.14 24.74
CA GLY A 131 -8.29 5.05 25.11
C GLY A 131 -7.04 4.35 25.63
N VAL A 132 -6.23 5.08 26.38
CA VAL A 132 -4.98 4.55 26.98
C VAL A 132 -5.31 3.55 28.08
N VAL A 133 -4.72 2.36 27.99
CA VAL A 133 -4.98 1.24 28.92
C VAL A 133 -3.70 0.77 29.59
N GLN A 134 -3.87 0.18 30.77
CA GLN A 134 -2.80 -0.44 31.56
C GLN A 134 -2.67 -1.95 31.24
N GLU A 135 -3.74 -2.55 30.72
CA GLU A 135 -3.84 -3.95 30.41
C GLU A 135 -4.77 -4.16 29.21
N ALA A 136 -4.43 -5.09 28.32
CA ALA A 136 -5.24 -5.51 27.18
C ALA A 136 -5.02 -6.99 26.90
N GLY A 137 -6.11 -7.75 26.72
CA GLY A 137 -6.07 -9.18 26.42
C GLY A 137 -5.32 -10.01 27.48
N GLY A 138 -5.32 -9.57 28.75
CA GLY A 138 -4.60 -10.25 29.83
C GLY A 138 -3.08 -9.92 29.87
N TYR A 139 -2.60 -9.02 29.03
CA TYR A 139 -1.19 -8.56 29.02
C TYR A 139 -1.12 -7.14 29.56
N THR A 140 -0.10 -6.89 30.38
CA THR A 140 0.14 -5.53 30.88
C THR A 140 0.74 -4.66 29.78
N SER A 141 0.49 -3.35 29.83
CA SER A 141 1.09 -2.39 28.90
C SER A 141 2.63 -2.47 28.90
N ASP A 142 3.24 -2.70 30.06
CA ASP A 142 4.69 -2.83 30.19
C ASP A 142 5.23 -4.05 29.44
N GLN A 143 4.51 -5.19 29.42
CA GLN A 143 4.88 -6.37 28.65
C GLN A 143 4.83 -6.09 27.16
N ILE A 144 3.79 -5.40 26.70
CA ILE A 144 3.62 -5.01 25.29
C ILE A 144 4.74 -4.05 24.86
N LEU A 145 5.04 -3.06 25.71
CA LEU A 145 6.12 -2.09 25.44
C LEU A 145 7.49 -2.74 25.44
N GLN A 146 7.73 -3.70 26.33
CA GLN A 146 8.99 -4.45 26.36
C GLN A 146 9.16 -5.30 25.08
N ALA A 147 8.11 -5.95 24.60
CA ALA A 147 8.16 -6.72 23.38
C ALA A 147 8.23 -5.85 22.12
N LEU A 148 7.73 -4.61 22.17
CA LEU A 148 7.86 -3.65 21.08
C LEU A 148 9.34 -3.34 20.78
N ASP A 149 10.22 -3.38 21.81
CA ASP A 149 11.65 -3.13 21.66
C ASP A 149 11.94 -1.81 20.95
N VAL A 150 11.30 -0.75 21.43
CA VAL A 150 11.50 0.64 21.00
C VAL A 150 11.80 1.47 22.26
N HIS A 151 12.89 2.24 22.22
CA HIS A 151 13.37 2.93 23.39
C HIS A 151 13.07 4.43 23.35
N LEU A 152 12.90 5.01 24.52
CA LEU A 152 12.84 6.46 24.67
C LEU A 152 14.15 7.10 24.18
N GLU A 153 14.08 8.34 23.72
CA GLU A 153 15.19 9.10 23.13
C GLU A 153 15.69 8.62 21.77
N GLU A 154 15.20 7.49 21.24
CA GLU A 154 15.47 7.09 19.87
C GLU A 154 14.73 7.98 18.89
N ASN A 155 15.18 7.95 17.63
CA ASN A 155 14.47 8.67 16.56
C ASN A 155 13.21 7.91 16.17
N ILE A 156 12.07 8.63 16.09
CA ILE A 156 10.76 8.02 15.76
C ILE A 156 10.74 7.34 14.37
N PHE A 157 11.72 7.65 13.51
CA PHE A 157 11.88 7.04 12.19
C PHE A 157 12.86 5.86 12.16
N SER A 158 13.45 5.47 13.33
CA SER A 158 14.46 4.39 13.38
C SER A 158 13.89 3.00 13.15
N PHE A 159 12.62 2.79 13.36
CA PHE A 159 11.96 1.48 13.25
C PHE A 159 10.85 1.48 12.19
N ASP A 160 10.50 0.30 11.70
CA ASP A 160 9.33 0.11 10.84
C ASP A 160 8.11 -0.31 11.66
N PRO A 161 7.02 0.50 11.68
CA PRO A 161 5.82 0.20 12.46
C PRO A 161 5.15 -1.12 12.06
N GLY A 162 5.12 -1.44 10.76
CA GLY A 162 4.47 -2.66 10.28
C GLY A 162 5.17 -3.92 10.76
N SER A 163 6.50 -3.95 10.69
CA SER A 163 7.29 -5.09 11.18
C SER A 163 7.18 -5.27 12.70
N LYS A 164 7.12 -4.16 13.45
CA LYS A 164 6.91 -4.21 14.91
C LYS A 164 5.52 -4.69 15.28
N ALA A 165 4.48 -4.24 14.56
CA ALA A 165 3.11 -4.72 14.74
C ALA A 165 3.01 -6.24 14.48
N ALA A 166 3.54 -6.73 13.36
CA ALA A 166 3.55 -8.15 13.03
C ALA A 166 4.33 -9.01 14.05
N ALA A 167 5.41 -8.46 14.62
CA ALA A 167 6.15 -9.14 15.68
C ALA A 167 5.33 -9.23 16.98
N LEU A 168 4.61 -8.16 17.35
CA LEU A 168 3.73 -8.16 18.52
C LEU A 168 2.57 -9.13 18.36
N GLU A 169 1.97 -9.22 17.18
CA GLU A 169 0.85 -10.15 16.92
C GLU A 169 1.23 -11.61 17.14
N LYS A 170 2.48 -11.98 16.85
CA LYS A 170 3.00 -13.33 17.11
C LYS A 170 3.25 -13.60 18.60
N VAL A 171 3.71 -12.57 19.32
CA VAL A 171 4.06 -12.70 20.75
C VAL A 171 2.81 -12.67 21.63
N PHE A 172 1.77 -11.94 21.21
CA PHE A 172 0.53 -11.75 21.98
C PHE A 172 -0.67 -12.33 21.23
N PRO A 173 -0.95 -13.62 21.36
CA PRO A 173 -2.09 -14.25 20.67
C PRO A 173 -3.44 -13.61 20.99
N MET A 174 -3.67 -13.21 22.25
CA MET A 174 -4.93 -12.61 22.70
C MET A 174 -5.10 -11.13 22.29
N LEU A 175 -4.20 -10.60 21.47
CA LEU A 175 -4.34 -9.28 20.87
C LEU A 175 -4.50 -9.41 19.35
N GLU A 176 -5.38 -8.64 18.78
CA GLU A 176 -5.72 -8.63 17.37
C GLU A 176 -5.63 -7.20 16.82
N ASP A 177 -5.42 -7.05 15.50
CA ASP A 177 -5.34 -5.75 14.81
C ASP A 177 -4.35 -4.79 15.49
N ILE A 178 -3.15 -5.28 15.78
CA ILE A 178 -2.11 -4.46 16.38
C ILE A 178 -1.58 -3.46 15.36
N ARG A 179 -1.66 -2.17 15.69
CA ARG A 179 -1.15 -1.09 14.87
C ARG A 179 -0.19 -0.22 15.67
N VAL A 180 1.01 -0.06 15.16
CA VAL A 180 1.99 0.86 15.71
C VAL A 180 1.96 2.15 14.91
N GLU A 181 1.54 3.22 15.54
CA GLU A 181 1.39 4.53 14.92
C GLU A 181 2.40 5.53 15.49
N ARG A 182 2.82 6.47 14.66
CA ARG A 182 3.69 7.58 15.05
C ARG A 182 2.86 8.83 15.20
N ASP A 183 2.72 9.32 16.43
CA ASP A 183 2.08 10.60 16.72
C ASP A 183 3.16 11.66 16.94
N TYR A 184 3.31 12.49 15.91
CA TYR A 184 4.38 13.50 15.87
C TYR A 184 4.15 14.62 16.89
N PRO A 185 5.23 15.16 17.50
CA PRO A 185 6.63 14.97 17.11
C PRO A 185 7.35 13.78 17.75
N GLY A 186 6.87 13.16 18.80
CA GLY A 186 7.66 12.22 19.58
C GLY A 186 6.88 11.16 20.36
N THR A 187 5.62 10.88 20.02
CA THR A 187 4.82 9.83 20.65
C THR A 187 4.68 8.63 19.75
N VAL A 188 4.86 7.43 20.29
CA VAL A 188 4.53 6.18 19.63
C VAL A 188 3.28 5.62 20.30
N VAL A 189 2.27 5.30 19.51
CA VAL A 189 1.00 4.76 19.97
C VAL A 189 0.87 3.34 19.43
N VAL A 190 0.73 2.38 20.34
CA VAL A 190 0.43 0.98 20.02
C VAL A 190 -1.07 0.78 20.21
N ARG A 191 -1.82 0.73 19.12
CA ARG A 191 -3.25 0.42 19.15
C ARG A 191 -3.41 -1.08 19.11
N VAL A 192 -4.22 -1.59 20.00
CA VAL A 192 -4.52 -3.01 20.14
C VAL A 192 -6.01 -3.24 20.31
N THR A 193 -6.48 -4.35 19.77
CA THR A 193 -7.84 -4.86 20.01
C THR A 193 -7.72 -6.19 20.74
N GLU A 194 -8.55 -6.41 21.75
CA GLU A 194 -8.58 -7.72 22.43
C GLU A 194 -9.22 -8.75 21.52
N ALA A 195 -8.49 -9.83 21.28
CA ALA A 195 -9.01 -10.97 20.56
C ALA A 195 -9.95 -11.78 21.46
N ARG A 196 -11.09 -12.13 20.90
CA ARG A 196 -12.08 -12.96 21.61
C ARG A 196 -12.23 -14.30 20.91
N PRO A 197 -12.24 -15.41 21.65
CA PRO A 197 -12.56 -16.72 21.10
C PRO A 197 -13.89 -16.69 20.37
N ALA A 198 -13.91 -17.09 19.12
CA ALA A 198 -15.10 -17.10 18.28
C ALA A 198 -15.36 -18.48 17.66
N TRP A 199 -14.29 -19.20 17.35
CA TRP A 199 -14.35 -20.49 16.64
C TRP A 199 -13.41 -21.51 17.26
N ALA A 200 -13.79 -22.79 17.17
CA ALA A 200 -12.92 -23.92 17.45
C ALA A 200 -12.67 -24.69 16.15
N MET A 201 -11.42 -25.04 15.87
CA MET A 201 -11.05 -25.81 14.67
C MET A 201 -10.37 -27.12 15.07
N GLN A 202 -10.83 -28.23 14.50
CA GLN A 202 -10.20 -29.52 14.70
C GLN A 202 -9.03 -29.68 13.74
N THR A 203 -7.89 -30.12 14.27
CA THR A 203 -6.68 -30.46 13.52
C THR A 203 -6.20 -31.86 13.89
N SER A 204 -5.25 -32.43 13.14
CA SER A 204 -4.63 -33.71 13.48
C SER A 204 -3.90 -33.69 14.82
N SER A 205 -3.45 -32.51 15.27
CA SER A 205 -2.68 -32.32 16.51
C SER A 205 -3.51 -31.86 17.71
N GLY A 206 -4.82 -31.69 17.56
CA GLY A 206 -5.73 -31.23 18.63
C GLY A 206 -6.72 -30.20 18.13
N TRP A 207 -7.09 -29.28 19.00
CA TRP A 207 -8.04 -28.21 18.72
C TRP A 207 -7.36 -26.86 18.76
N LEU A 208 -7.74 -25.99 17.84
CA LEU A 208 -7.34 -24.59 17.82
C LEU A 208 -8.52 -23.73 18.22
N THR A 209 -8.28 -22.78 19.11
CA THR A 209 -9.22 -21.69 19.40
C THR A 209 -8.85 -20.51 18.52
N LEU A 210 -9.81 -20.01 17.75
CA LEU A 210 -9.61 -18.93 16.78
C LEU A 210 -10.42 -17.70 17.19
N SER A 211 -9.90 -16.52 16.85
CA SER A 211 -10.64 -15.25 16.97
C SER A 211 -11.68 -15.10 15.85
N GLY A 212 -12.47 -14.03 15.93
CA GLY A 212 -13.37 -13.64 14.83
C GLY A 212 -12.65 -13.33 13.51
N GLY A 213 -11.40 -12.89 13.57
CA GLY A 213 -10.52 -12.65 12.42
C GLY A 213 -9.69 -13.87 12.01
N LEU A 214 -10.01 -15.06 12.52
CA LEU A 214 -9.33 -16.33 12.24
C LEU A 214 -7.85 -16.35 12.69
N LYS A 215 -7.48 -15.59 13.70
CA LYS A 215 -6.18 -15.68 14.35
C LYS A 215 -6.18 -16.83 15.36
N ILE A 216 -5.11 -17.59 15.42
CA ILE A 216 -4.94 -18.70 16.36
C ILE A 216 -4.62 -18.12 17.73
N LEU A 217 -5.54 -18.32 18.69
CA LEU A 217 -5.39 -17.81 20.05
C LEU A 217 -4.73 -18.83 20.96
N GLU A 218 -5.20 -20.07 20.90
CA GLU A 218 -4.77 -21.15 21.78
C GLU A 218 -4.83 -22.49 21.06
N LYS A 219 -4.00 -23.42 21.51
CA LYS A 219 -3.98 -24.80 21.04
C LYS A 219 -4.23 -25.75 22.21
N ASP A 220 -5.29 -26.51 22.11
CA ASP A 220 -5.76 -27.43 23.12
C ASP A 220 -5.80 -28.88 22.64
N SER A 221 -5.72 -29.82 23.57
CA SER A 221 -5.91 -31.23 23.29
C SER A 221 -7.39 -31.65 23.22
N ALA A 222 -8.27 -30.85 23.79
CA ALA A 222 -9.71 -31.10 23.85
C ALA A 222 -10.48 -29.95 23.20
N GLN A 223 -11.68 -30.26 22.71
CA GLN A 223 -12.55 -29.25 22.09
C GLN A 223 -12.93 -28.15 23.10
N PRO A 224 -12.70 -26.87 22.78
CA PRO A 224 -13.19 -25.76 23.57
C PRO A 224 -14.72 -25.77 23.69
N ALA A 225 -15.22 -25.65 24.90
CA ALA A 225 -16.66 -25.70 25.14
C ALA A 225 -17.35 -24.41 24.68
N GLY A 226 -18.52 -24.54 24.06
CA GLY A 226 -19.41 -23.41 23.74
C GLY A 226 -18.98 -22.59 22.51
N LEU A 227 -17.97 -23.03 21.76
CA LEU A 227 -17.58 -22.39 20.51
C LEU A 227 -18.11 -23.19 19.31
N PRO A 228 -18.62 -22.51 18.27
CA PRO A 228 -18.92 -23.16 17.00
C PRO A 228 -17.63 -23.70 16.36
N THR A 229 -17.76 -24.76 15.57
CA THR A 229 -16.64 -25.51 15.02
C THR A 229 -16.42 -25.26 13.55
N LEU A 230 -15.16 -25.18 13.14
CA LEU A 230 -14.72 -25.08 11.75
C LEU A 230 -14.04 -26.36 11.28
N TYR A 231 -14.38 -26.84 10.10
CA TYR A 231 -13.77 -27.99 9.44
C TYR A 231 -13.30 -27.58 8.04
N GLY A 232 -12.00 -27.30 7.92
CA GLY A 232 -11.42 -26.77 6.68
C GLY A 232 -10.18 -27.51 6.19
N GLY A 233 -9.87 -28.63 6.80
CA GLY A 233 -8.61 -29.36 6.56
C GLY A 233 -7.48 -28.95 7.51
N GLU A 234 -6.27 -29.32 7.18
CA GLU A 234 -5.10 -29.10 8.04
C GLU A 234 -4.47 -27.72 7.75
N PRO A 235 -4.29 -26.85 8.73
CA PRO A 235 -3.63 -25.57 8.53
C PRO A 235 -2.11 -25.75 8.33
N VAL A 236 -1.46 -24.79 7.67
CA VAL A 236 0.00 -24.76 7.47
C VAL A 236 0.71 -24.60 8.81
N SER A 237 0.19 -23.77 9.69
CA SER A 237 0.69 -23.56 11.04
C SER A 237 -0.42 -23.70 12.05
N ALA A 238 -0.09 -24.22 13.22
CA ALA A 238 -0.97 -24.34 14.36
C ALA A 238 -0.40 -23.62 15.59
N GLU A 239 0.46 -22.63 15.38
CA GLU A 239 1.09 -21.88 16.46
C GLU A 239 0.23 -20.68 16.89
N PRO A 240 0.02 -20.49 18.20
CA PRO A 240 -0.69 -19.34 18.72
C PRO A 240 -0.04 -18.02 18.29
N GLY A 241 -0.87 -17.05 17.91
CA GLY A 241 -0.43 -15.74 17.42
C GLY A 241 -0.31 -15.63 15.89
N GLU A 242 -0.39 -16.73 15.17
CA GLU A 242 -0.37 -16.74 13.72
C GLU A 242 -1.79 -16.68 13.13
N GLN A 243 -1.89 -16.20 11.89
CA GLN A 243 -3.15 -16.24 11.14
C GLN A 243 -3.38 -17.65 10.58
N LEU A 244 -4.62 -18.08 10.56
CA LEU A 244 -5.00 -19.35 9.95
C LEU A 244 -4.68 -19.31 8.45
N THR A 245 -3.91 -20.26 7.97
CA THR A 245 -3.55 -20.43 6.56
C THR A 245 -3.56 -21.90 6.18
N PHE A 246 -3.93 -22.20 4.94
CA PHE A 246 -3.95 -23.55 4.40
C PHE A 246 -2.93 -23.71 3.28
N ALA A 247 -2.36 -24.92 3.15
CA ALA A 247 -1.57 -25.27 1.99
C ALA A 247 -2.50 -25.49 0.78
N ALA A 248 -2.07 -25.06 -0.40
CA ALA A 248 -2.76 -25.40 -1.63
C ALA A 248 -2.78 -26.90 -1.82
N GLU A 249 -3.94 -27.50 -2.01
CA GLU A 249 -4.04 -28.90 -2.38
C GLU A 249 -3.63 -29.09 -3.84
N PRO A 250 -2.69 -30.02 -4.12
CA PRO A 250 -2.40 -30.36 -5.51
C PRO A 250 -3.65 -31.01 -6.11
N LYS A 251 -4.29 -30.35 -7.07
CA LYS A 251 -5.36 -30.96 -7.87
C LYS A 251 -4.85 -32.29 -8.44
N ALA A 252 -5.42 -33.37 -7.96
CA ALA A 252 -5.20 -34.71 -8.49
C ALA A 252 -5.97 -34.91 -9.80
N ASP A 253 -5.70 -34.09 -10.81
CA ASP A 253 -6.13 -34.37 -12.18
C ASP A 253 -5.25 -33.64 -13.20
N SER A 254 -4.13 -34.23 -13.50
CA SER A 254 -3.50 -34.12 -14.82
C SER A 254 -2.65 -35.37 -15.07
N THR A 255 -3.13 -36.16 -15.97
CA THR A 255 -2.37 -37.22 -16.66
C THR A 255 -0.97 -36.74 -17.01
N PRO A 256 0.06 -37.56 -16.81
CA PRO A 256 1.43 -37.17 -17.11
C PRO A 256 1.67 -37.26 -18.61
N ASP A 257 1.59 -36.15 -19.32
CA ASP A 257 2.24 -36.08 -20.61
C ASP A 257 2.89 -34.70 -20.82
N SER A 258 4.16 -34.78 -21.15
CA SER A 258 5.08 -33.74 -21.61
C SER A 258 5.83 -32.89 -20.58
N ALA A 259 7.09 -33.17 -20.63
CA ALA A 259 8.28 -32.55 -20.08
C ALA A 259 8.41 -31.01 -20.15
N ALA A 260 9.12 -30.51 -19.11
CA ALA A 260 9.95 -29.29 -19.09
C ALA A 260 9.25 -27.94 -19.18
N ASP A 261 9.14 -27.19 -18.10
CA ASP A 261 10.04 -26.08 -17.81
C ASP A 261 9.74 -25.45 -16.44
N SER A 262 10.79 -25.13 -15.74
CA SER A 262 10.84 -24.51 -14.42
C SER A 262 10.30 -23.11 -14.44
N SER A 263 9.20 -22.82 -13.76
CA SER A 263 8.89 -21.54 -13.12
C SER A 263 7.40 -21.49 -12.69
N VAL A 264 7.04 -22.22 -11.64
CA VAL A 264 5.70 -22.04 -11.03
C VAL A 264 5.92 -21.79 -9.53
N SER A 265 6.28 -20.54 -9.22
CA SER A 265 6.32 -20.03 -7.85
C SER A 265 5.18 -19.05 -7.54
N GLY A 266 4.24 -18.86 -8.46
CA GLY A 266 3.16 -17.88 -8.33
C GLY A 266 1.74 -18.42 -8.17
N THR A 267 1.54 -19.73 -8.42
CA THR A 267 0.19 -20.33 -8.44
C THR A 267 -0.20 -21.05 -7.14
N VAL A 268 0.75 -21.31 -6.26
CA VAL A 268 0.50 -22.08 -5.03
C VAL A 268 -0.12 -21.22 -3.92
N GLU A 269 0.18 -19.90 -3.91
CA GLU A 269 -0.39 -18.98 -2.91
C GLU A 269 -1.85 -18.58 -3.25
N GLU A 270 -2.23 -18.57 -4.51
CA GLU A 270 -3.55 -18.12 -4.96
C GLU A 270 -4.67 -19.14 -4.64
N GLU A 271 -4.37 -20.45 -4.61
CA GLU A 271 -5.37 -21.48 -4.24
C GLU A 271 -5.54 -21.62 -2.72
N ALA A 272 -4.50 -21.35 -1.93
CA ALA A 272 -4.61 -21.34 -0.47
C ALA A 272 -5.52 -20.22 0.04
N ASP A 273 -5.49 -19.08 -0.61
CA ASP A 273 -6.34 -17.93 -0.27
C ASP A 273 -7.82 -18.16 -0.59
N GLN A 274 -8.18 -19.00 -1.55
CA GLN A 274 -9.58 -19.25 -1.93
C GLN A 274 -10.40 -19.86 -0.81
N ARG A 275 -9.87 -20.77 0.00
CA ARG A 275 -10.62 -21.36 1.14
C ARG A 275 -10.93 -20.32 2.20
N LEU A 276 -9.93 -19.52 2.58
CA LEU A 276 -10.12 -18.46 3.57
C LEU A 276 -11.00 -17.33 3.04
N GLU A 277 -10.85 -16.96 1.78
CA GLU A 277 -11.70 -15.98 1.12
C GLU A 277 -13.16 -16.46 1.08
N SER A 278 -13.37 -17.73 0.72
CA SER A 278 -14.68 -18.36 0.71
C SER A 278 -15.29 -18.44 2.12
N LEU A 279 -14.49 -18.82 3.12
CA LEU A 279 -14.93 -18.84 4.52
C LEU A 279 -15.31 -17.43 4.98
N ASN A 280 -14.46 -16.43 4.77
CA ASN A 280 -14.75 -15.05 5.14
C ASN A 280 -16.01 -14.51 4.44
N THR A 281 -16.20 -14.85 3.16
CA THR A 281 -17.40 -14.50 2.40
C THR A 281 -18.64 -15.13 3.02
N LEU A 282 -18.58 -16.42 3.39
CA LEU A 282 -19.68 -17.11 4.04
C LEU A 282 -19.99 -16.52 5.43
N LEU A 283 -18.96 -16.25 6.24
CA LEU A 283 -19.14 -15.65 7.57
C LEU A 283 -19.80 -14.27 7.49
N ALA A 284 -19.32 -13.42 6.58
CA ALA A 284 -19.89 -12.09 6.36
C ALA A 284 -21.36 -12.17 5.88
N ALA A 285 -21.68 -13.12 5.01
CA ALA A 285 -23.03 -13.31 4.51
C ALA A 285 -23.97 -13.87 5.59
N LEU A 286 -23.50 -14.79 6.44
CA LEU A 286 -24.26 -15.30 7.60
C LEU A 286 -24.55 -14.20 8.62
N ASP A 287 -23.57 -13.33 8.87
CA ASP A 287 -23.75 -12.19 9.76
C ASP A 287 -24.74 -11.18 9.17
N ALA A 288 -24.63 -10.84 7.90
CA ALA A 288 -25.58 -9.98 7.20
C ALA A 288 -27.00 -10.56 7.16
N ALA A 289 -27.14 -11.90 7.09
CA ALA A 289 -28.41 -12.59 7.18
C ALA A 289 -28.94 -12.65 8.62
N GLY A 290 -28.12 -12.33 9.64
CA GLY A 290 -28.45 -12.44 11.07
C GLY A 290 -28.62 -13.88 11.53
N MET A 291 -27.88 -14.81 10.95
CA MET A 291 -27.92 -16.25 11.24
C MET A 291 -26.63 -16.74 11.94
N SER A 292 -25.60 -15.91 12.03
CA SER A 292 -24.28 -16.28 12.57
C SER A 292 -24.34 -16.84 13.99
N ALA A 293 -25.21 -16.31 14.84
CA ALA A 293 -25.34 -16.75 16.23
C ALA A 293 -25.92 -18.17 16.41
N ASP A 294 -26.62 -18.68 15.40
CA ASP A 294 -27.27 -19.99 15.42
C ASP A 294 -26.44 -21.06 14.66
N VAL A 295 -25.35 -20.67 14.04
CA VAL A 295 -24.46 -21.60 13.35
C VAL A 295 -23.51 -22.23 14.34
N THR A 296 -23.53 -23.56 14.41
CA THR A 296 -22.72 -24.33 15.36
C THR A 296 -21.53 -25.03 14.70
N ARG A 297 -21.56 -25.20 13.37
CA ARG A 297 -20.48 -25.82 12.60
C ARG A 297 -20.46 -25.30 11.17
N ILE A 298 -19.26 -25.13 10.62
CA ILE A 298 -19.03 -24.82 9.22
C ILE A 298 -18.04 -25.79 8.63
N GLU A 299 -18.37 -26.34 7.47
CA GLU A 299 -17.51 -27.21 6.66
C GLU A 299 -17.10 -26.43 5.41
N PHE A 300 -15.79 -26.23 5.22
CA PHE A 300 -15.23 -25.45 4.11
C PHE A 300 -13.93 -26.09 3.55
N ALA A 301 -13.71 -27.36 3.82
CA ALA A 301 -12.56 -28.10 3.30
C ALA A 301 -12.53 -28.09 1.77
N ASP A 302 -13.72 -28.17 1.15
CA ASP A 302 -13.91 -28.04 -0.29
C ASP A 302 -14.76 -26.78 -0.57
N VAL A 303 -14.21 -25.88 -1.39
CA VAL A 303 -14.88 -24.62 -1.79
C VAL A 303 -16.12 -24.85 -2.64
N ASP A 304 -16.22 -26.02 -3.29
CA ASP A 304 -17.35 -26.42 -4.12
C ASP A 304 -18.44 -27.18 -3.32
N GLU A 305 -18.13 -27.60 -2.07
CA GLU A 305 -19.04 -28.36 -1.21
C GLU A 305 -19.21 -27.74 0.17
N MET A 306 -19.32 -26.43 0.24
CA MET A 306 -19.48 -25.73 1.52
C MET A 306 -20.83 -26.03 2.19
N ALA A 307 -20.80 -26.20 3.50
CA ALA A 307 -21.98 -26.50 4.31
C ALA A 307 -21.88 -25.87 5.70
N PHE A 308 -23.02 -25.67 6.36
CA PHE A 308 -23.07 -25.29 7.77
C PHE A 308 -24.15 -26.02 8.53
N LEU A 309 -23.98 -26.18 9.81
CA LEU A 309 -24.96 -26.77 10.72
C LEU A 309 -25.67 -25.66 11.52
N TYR A 310 -26.99 -25.64 11.47
CA TYR A 310 -27.82 -24.66 12.13
C TYR A 310 -28.44 -25.27 13.40
N GLN A 311 -28.18 -24.65 14.56
CA GLN A 311 -28.70 -25.04 15.89
C GLN A 311 -28.48 -26.54 16.22
N ASP A 312 -27.39 -27.13 15.80
CA ASP A 312 -27.01 -28.57 15.93
C ASP A 312 -28.09 -29.54 15.37
N ARG A 313 -28.99 -29.10 14.50
CA ARG A 313 -30.13 -29.91 14.04
C ARG A 313 -30.29 -29.96 12.50
N ILE A 314 -30.03 -28.90 11.79
CA ILE A 314 -30.24 -28.87 10.35
C ILE A 314 -28.93 -28.55 9.63
N SER A 315 -28.48 -29.48 8.83
CA SER A 315 -27.32 -29.33 7.95
C SER A 315 -27.74 -28.63 6.67
N VAL A 316 -27.16 -27.49 6.37
CA VAL A 316 -27.43 -26.68 5.18
C VAL A 316 -26.26 -26.80 4.23
N TRP A 317 -26.50 -27.43 3.10
CA TRP A 317 -25.49 -27.64 2.05
C TRP A 317 -25.64 -26.56 0.98
N LEU A 318 -24.63 -25.71 0.89
CA LEU A 318 -24.60 -24.59 -0.05
C LEU A 318 -23.99 -24.99 -1.40
N GLY A 319 -23.05 -25.98 -1.39
CA GLY A 319 -22.19 -26.22 -2.53
C GLY A 319 -21.28 -25.02 -2.76
N THR A 320 -21.13 -24.57 -3.99
CA THR A 320 -20.39 -23.34 -4.30
C THR A 320 -21.08 -22.11 -3.71
N LEU A 321 -20.33 -21.04 -3.47
CA LEU A 321 -20.86 -19.77 -2.94
C LEU A 321 -21.55 -18.89 -4.00
N ASN A 322 -21.78 -19.42 -5.21
CA ASN A 322 -22.56 -18.72 -6.22
C ASN A 322 -23.97 -18.47 -5.71
N GLU A 323 -24.47 -17.24 -5.92
CA GLU A 323 -25.83 -16.83 -5.47
C GLU A 323 -26.03 -16.99 -3.94
N LEU A 324 -24.94 -16.82 -3.13
CA LEU A 324 -24.94 -17.06 -1.70
C LEU A 324 -26.06 -16.31 -0.97
N GLU A 325 -26.25 -15.03 -1.27
CA GLU A 325 -27.31 -14.22 -0.64
C GLU A 325 -28.72 -14.81 -0.88
N TYR A 326 -28.97 -15.29 -2.09
CA TYR A 326 -30.23 -15.93 -2.42
C TYR A 326 -30.40 -17.26 -1.68
N LYS A 327 -29.36 -18.10 -1.65
CA LYS A 327 -29.37 -19.38 -0.93
C LYS A 327 -29.60 -19.16 0.56
N LEU A 328 -28.91 -18.20 1.18
CA LEU A 328 -29.09 -17.88 2.61
C LEU A 328 -30.46 -17.28 2.91
N LYS A 329 -31.01 -16.45 2.03
CA LYS A 329 -32.36 -15.92 2.19
C LYS A 329 -33.41 -17.04 2.16
N LEU A 330 -33.25 -18.00 1.25
CA LEU A 330 -34.14 -19.14 1.15
C LEU A 330 -33.95 -20.08 2.35
N ALA A 331 -32.72 -20.36 2.76
CA ALA A 331 -32.41 -21.13 3.96
C ALA A 331 -33.03 -20.49 5.20
N LYS A 332 -32.86 -19.18 5.39
CA LYS A 332 -33.46 -18.43 6.50
C LYS A 332 -34.97 -18.56 6.53
N HIS A 333 -35.64 -18.39 5.39
CA HIS A 333 -37.10 -18.52 5.28
C HIS A 333 -37.59 -19.90 5.73
N VAL A 334 -36.90 -20.97 5.32
CA VAL A 334 -37.22 -22.35 5.69
C VAL A 334 -36.91 -22.62 7.18
N LEU A 335 -35.74 -22.19 7.65
CA LEU A 335 -35.28 -22.45 9.03
C LEU A 335 -36.07 -21.69 10.09
N LEU A 336 -36.43 -20.44 9.82
CA LEU A 336 -37.21 -19.61 10.74
C LEU A 336 -38.71 -19.91 10.67
N ASN A 337 -39.16 -20.73 9.66
CA ASN A 337 -40.56 -21.13 9.49
C ASN A 337 -41.56 -19.95 9.47
N GLU A 338 -41.16 -18.87 8.78
CA GLU A 338 -41.92 -17.60 8.77
C GLU A 338 -43.34 -17.77 8.26
N ASP A 339 -43.59 -18.70 7.32
CA ASP A 339 -44.93 -18.99 6.76
C ASP A 339 -45.61 -20.21 7.36
N GLY A 340 -45.04 -20.81 8.40
CA GLY A 340 -45.57 -22.06 8.99
C GLY A 340 -45.43 -23.30 8.08
N LYS A 341 -44.66 -23.20 7.02
CA LYS A 341 -44.35 -24.29 6.05
C LYS A 341 -42.89 -24.73 6.06
N GLY A 342 -42.09 -24.11 6.90
CA GLY A 342 -40.67 -24.43 7.08
C GLY A 342 -40.46 -25.49 8.15
N CYS A 343 -39.22 -25.53 8.66
CA CYS A 343 -38.80 -26.49 9.70
C CYS A 343 -39.39 -26.14 11.04
N ALA A 344 -39.95 -27.11 11.72
CA ALA A 344 -40.34 -26.97 13.14
C ALA A 344 -39.07 -26.94 14.03
N ALA A 345 -39.21 -26.43 15.26
CA ALA A 345 -38.07 -26.32 16.20
C ALA A 345 -37.42 -27.67 16.55
N THR A 346 -38.17 -28.78 16.41
CA THR A 346 -37.70 -30.14 16.70
C THR A 346 -37.24 -30.90 15.50
N ASP A 347 -37.38 -30.35 14.27
CA ASP A 347 -36.99 -31.04 13.04
C ASP A 347 -35.50 -31.13 12.94
N THR A 348 -35.03 -32.27 12.49
CA THR A 348 -33.64 -32.54 12.16
C THR A 348 -33.53 -33.00 10.72
N GLY A 349 -32.52 -32.59 10.00
CA GLY A 349 -32.38 -33.02 8.60
C GLY A 349 -31.37 -32.23 7.80
N LYS A 350 -31.50 -32.30 6.49
CA LYS A 350 -30.62 -31.67 5.51
C LYS A 350 -31.43 -30.74 4.61
N LEU A 351 -30.95 -29.53 4.42
CA LEU A 351 -31.37 -28.61 3.36
C LEU A 351 -30.27 -28.59 2.29
N ASP A 352 -30.62 -28.88 1.07
CA ASP A 352 -29.69 -28.98 -0.04
C ASP A 352 -29.95 -27.89 -1.09
N PHE A 353 -28.99 -26.98 -1.23
CA PHE A 353 -29.01 -25.87 -2.18
C PHE A 353 -27.98 -26.04 -3.30
N THR A 354 -27.31 -27.18 -3.40
CA THR A 354 -26.25 -27.42 -4.38
C THR A 354 -26.74 -27.36 -5.82
N HIS A 355 -28.02 -27.68 -6.06
CA HIS A 355 -28.62 -27.81 -7.41
C HIS A 355 -29.54 -26.66 -7.79
N ILE A 356 -29.63 -25.58 -7.04
CA ILE A 356 -30.59 -24.49 -7.31
C ILE A 356 -30.41 -23.87 -8.70
N LEU A 357 -29.17 -23.80 -9.21
CA LEU A 357 -28.88 -23.23 -10.52
C LEU A 357 -29.23 -24.17 -11.70
N SER A 358 -29.42 -25.47 -11.47
CA SER A 358 -29.78 -26.40 -12.56
C SER A 358 -31.26 -26.34 -12.94
N LEU A 359 -32.10 -25.74 -12.11
CA LEU A 359 -33.53 -25.55 -12.40
C LEU A 359 -33.86 -24.39 -13.32
N ILE A 360 -32.92 -23.44 -13.51
CA ILE A 360 -33.13 -22.28 -14.39
C ILE A 360 -32.90 -22.63 -15.89
N HIS A 361 -32.22 -23.71 -16.17
CA HIS A 361 -31.97 -24.17 -17.57
C HIS A 361 -33.03 -25.08 -18.18
N ILE A 362 -34.08 -25.44 -17.48
CA ILE A 362 -35.11 -26.41 -17.99
C ILE A 362 -36.37 -25.72 -18.57
N SER A 363 -36.42 -24.40 -18.66
CA SER A 363 -37.60 -23.70 -19.16
C SER A 363 -37.42 -22.98 -20.48
N GLU A 364 -36.80 -23.60 -21.49
CA GLU A 364 -37.13 -23.27 -22.91
C GLU A 364 -38.06 -24.32 -23.47
N PRO A 365 -39.33 -24.00 -23.66
CA PRO A 365 -40.19 -24.92 -24.43
C PRO A 365 -39.72 -24.92 -25.86
N THR A 366 -39.14 -26.02 -26.28
CA THR A 366 -38.90 -26.32 -27.68
C THR A 366 -40.26 -26.23 -28.40
N ARG A 367 -40.50 -25.12 -29.10
CA ARG A 367 -41.60 -25.05 -30.07
C ARG A 367 -41.31 -26.05 -31.18
N LEU A 368 -41.93 -27.22 -31.07
CA LEU A 368 -42.10 -28.11 -32.18
C LEU A 368 -42.90 -27.35 -33.24
N GLY A 369 -42.21 -26.94 -34.30
CA GLY A 369 -42.84 -26.45 -35.50
C GLY A 369 -43.68 -27.57 -36.10
N MET A 370 -44.98 -27.42 -36.05
CA MET A 370 -45.88 -28.19 -36.89
C MET A 370 -45.64 -27.79 -38.35
N ILE A 371 -45.14 -28.74 -39.12
CA ILE A 371 -45.14 -28.65 -40.56
C ILE A 371 -46.48 -29.23 -40.97
N SER A 372 -47.30 -28.40 -41.60
CA SER A 372 -48.53 -28.76 -42.36
C SER A 372 -48.15 -28.86 -43.79
#